data_961402dba13ee8df9dc9e57481b0150a
#
_entry.id   961402dba13ee8df9dc9e57481b0150a
#
_cell.length_a   1.000
_cell.length_b   1.000
_cell.length_c   1.000
_cell.angle_alpha   90.00
_cell.angle_beta   90.00
_cell.angle_gamma   90.00
#
_symmetry.space_group_name_H-M   'P 1'
#
loop_
_entity.id
_entity.type
_entity.pdbx_description
1 polymer ?
#
loop_
_entity_poly.entity_id
_entity_poly.type
_entity_poly.pdbx_seq_one_letter_code
_entity_poly.pdbx_strand_id
1 'polypeptide(L)'
;DGQVEVRHCWTEMGQGIHTVAQQVAVEELKIDPSRIEVIVDTTREMGAGQTTGSRGTLMGAGAVADACRIALEDGCKTGVDYLGEYRVDWTNSLNDGVENPIIHSTFGYAAQVVVLDPDSGEVDEVIAAHDVGRAVNPILCEGQVEGAVHMGLGYALTEGFPVDENSYPVNNTLRKLGIIRPSGMPKVDVRLVESPQPNAPYGIKGVGEIGLVPTAGAVAAAMKSHDGDWRNTLPLADENQQEQWANWDGS
;
A
#
# COMPACT_ATOMS: atom_id res chain seq x y z
N ASP A 1 -32.86 13.53 6.69
CA ASP A 1 -33.22 12.13 7.08
C ASP A 1 -32.92 11.09 5.96
N GLY A 2 -32.24 11.45 4.88
CA GLY A 2 -31.94 10.56 3.76
C GLY A 2 -30.71 9.69 3.98
N GLN A 3 -30.55 8.64 3.17
CA GLN A 3 -29.29 7.92 2.95
C GLN A 3 -28.39 8.74 2.04
N VAL A 4 -27.09 8.61 2.22
CA VAL A 4 -26.06 9.21 1.38
C VAL A 4 -25.35 8.11 0.62
N GLU A 5 -25.37 8.18 -0.69
CA GLU A 5 -24.58 7.31 -1.56
C GLU A 5 -23.27 7.99 -1.92
N VAL A 6 -22.14 7.36 -1.60
CA VAL A 6 -20.82 7.80 -2.05
C VAL A 6 -20.41 6.92 -3.21
N ARG A 7 -20.13 7.52 -4.35
CA ARG A 7 -19.70 6.82 -5.57
C ARG A 7 -18.29 7.23 -5.94
N HIS A 8 -17.45 6.28 -6.24
CA HIS A 8 -16.09 6.51 -6.70
C HIS A 8 -15.66 5.44 -7.70
N CYS A 9 -14.60 5.69 -8.44
CA CYS A 9 -14.08 4.80 -9.47
C CYS A 9 -12.72 4.16 -9.12
N TRP A 10 -12.30 4.24 -7.87
CA TRP A 10 -11.09 3.58 -7.38
C TRP A 10 -11.34 2.08 -7.23
N THR A 11 -10.42 1.28 -7.76
CA THR A 11 -10.50 -0.18 -7.63
C THR A 11 -10.21 -0.62 -6.21
N GLU A 12 -11.10 -1.42 -5.63
CA GLU A 12 -10.88 -2.12 -4.37
C GLU A 12 -10.20 -3.46 -4.65
N MET A 13 -9.05 -3.67 -4.05
CA MET A 13 -8.23 -4.89 -4.16
C MET A 13 -7.97 -5.54 -2.79
N GLY A 14 -8.69 -5.10 -1.76
CA GLY A 14 -8.49 -5.45 -0.37
C GLY A 14 -7.78 -4.38 0.47
N GLN A 15 -7.38 -3.24 -0.14
CA GLN A 15 -6.72 -2.14 0.56
C GLN A 15 -7.66 -1.23 1.35
N GLY A 16 -8.98 -1.41 1.23
CA GLY A 16 -9.96 -0.71 2.05
C GLY A 16 -10.36 0.68 1.56
N ILE A 17 -10.28 0.97 0.26
CA ILE A 17 -10.63 2.30 -0.28
C ILE A 17 -12.11 2.65 -0.07
N HIS A 18 -13.01 1.66 -0.06
CA HIS A 18 -14.42 1.87 0.25
C HIS A 18 -14.61 2.33 1.70
N THR A 19 -13.89 1.72 2.64
CA THR A 19 -13.90 2.13 4.05
C THR A 19 -13.38 3.56 4.21
N VAL A 20 -12.29 3.90 3.53
CA VAL A 20 -11.74 5.27 3.54
C VAL A 20 -12.76 6.27 2.99
N ALA A 21 -13.42 5.98 1.87
CA ALA A 21 -14.45 6.84 1.30
C ALA A 21 -15.61 7.09 2.28
N GLN A 22 -16.07 6.04 2.96
CA GLN A 22 -17.09 6.15 4.00
C GLN A 22 -16.62 7.01 5.18
N GLN A 23 -15.40 6.76 5.69
CA GLN A 23 -14.85 7.51 6.82
C GLN A 23 -14.71 9.01 6.51
N VAL A 24 -14.28 9.35 5.30
CA VAL A 24 -14.19 10.74 4.85
C VAL A 24 -15.55 11.38 4.78
N ALA A 25 -16.55 10.70 4.20
CA ALA A 25 -17.91 11.23 4.13
C ALA A 25 -18.54 11.41 5.51
N VAL A 26 -18.29 10.48 6.45
CA VAL A 26 -18.70 10.62 7.87
C VAL A 26 -18.06 11.86 8.48
N GLU A 27 -16.75 12.04 8.28
CA GLU A 27 -16.01 13.16 8.86
C GLU A 27 -16.49 14.51 8.31
N GLU A 28 -16.76 14.61 7.02
CA GLU A 28 -17.20 15.86 6.39
C GLU A 28 -18.66 16.19 6.71
N LEU A 29 -19.54 15.21 6.55
CA LEU A 29 -20.99 15.42 6.73
C LEU A 29 -21.45 15.37 8.19
N LYS A 30 -20.63 14.86 9.10
CA LYS A 30 -20.96 14.68 10.55
C LYS A 30 -22.25 13.89 10.76
N ILE A 31 -22.44 12.83 10.00
CA ILE A 31 -23.61 11.94 10.11
C ILE A 31 -23.20 10.54 10.54
N ASP A 32 -24.18 9.75 10.98
CA ASP A 32 -23.95 8.36 11.38
C ASP A 32 -23.44 7.52 10.20
N PRO A 33 -22.39 6.69 10.38
CA PRO A 33 -21.85 5.82 9.32
C PRO A 33 -22.90 4.90 8.68
N SER A 34 -23.91 4.45 9.43
CA SER A 34 -24.99 3.61 8.91
C SER A 34 -25.87 4.29 7.85
N ARG A 35 -25.74 5.60 7.71
CA ARG A 35 -26.43 6.41 6.70
C ARG A 35 -25.64 6.59 5.42
N ILE A 36 -24.42 6.07 5.35
CA ILE A 36 -23.55 6.20 4.20
C ILE A 36 -23.36 4.83 3.57
N GLU A 37 -23.74 4.71 2.31
CA GLU A 37 -23.48 3.54 1.47
C GLU A 37 -22.44 3.90 0.41
N VAL A 38 -21.37 3.12 0.31
CA VAL A 38 -20.36 3.29 -0.74
C VAL A 38 -20.72 2.36 -1.90
N ILE A 39 -20.99 2.94 -3.06
CA ILE A 39 -21.42 2.23 -4.25
C ILE A 39 -20.34 2.30 -5.31
N VAL A 40 -19.93 1.15 -5.82
CA VAL A 40 -19.05 1.04 -6.98
C VAL A 40 -19.82 0.40 -8.11
N ASP A 41 -20.06 1.18 -9.14
CA ASP A 41 -20.68 0.70 -10.37
C ASP A 41 -19.93 1.23 -11.61
N THR A 42 -20.07 0.54 -12.72
CA THR A 42 -19.46 0.89 -14.00
C THR A 42 -20.43 1.59 -14.95
N THR A 43 -21.59 1.98 -14.45
CA THR A 43 -22.67 2.59 -15.27
C THR A 43 -22.52 4.09 -15.41
N ARG A 44 -21.67 4.70 -14.59
CA ARG A 44 -21.38 6.14 -14.61
C ARG A 44 -19.95 6.39 -15.06
N GLU A 45 -19.77 7.36 -15.93
CA GLU A 45 -18.44 7.84 -16.31
C GLU A 45 -17.90 8.76 -15.21
N MET A 46 -16.89 8.27 -14.49
CA MET A 46 -16.12 9.03 -13.50
C MET A 46 -14.64 8.93 -13.84
N GLY A 47 -14.05 10.05 -14.23
CA GLY A 47 -12.65 10.10 -14.64
C GLY A 47 -11.70 10.24 -13.44
N ALA A 48 -11.29 9.15 -12.80
CA ALA A 48 -10.34 9.21 -11.68
C ALA A 48 -8.92 8.78 -12.04
N GLY A 49 -8.70 8.28 -13.23
CA GLY A 49 -7.42 7.67 -13.59
C GLY A 49 -7.24 6.31 -12.95
N GLN A 50 -5.99 5.81 -12.93
CA GLN A 50 -5.68 4.47 -12.44
C GLN A 50 -5.51 4.42 -10.92
N THR A 51 -5.92 3.30 -10.31
CA THR A 51 -5.58 2.95 -8.93
C THR A 51 -4.14 2.41 -8.92
N THR A 52 -3.17 3.29 -8.73
CA THR A 52 -1.73 3.01 -8.79
C THR A 52 -0.95 4.09 -8.03
N GLY A 53 0.35 3.86 -7.78
CA GLY A 53 1.24 4.83 -7.14
C GLY A 53 0.82 5.22 -5.73
N SER A 54 0.14 4.32 -5.02
CA SER A 54 -0.32 4.49 -3.63
C SER A 54 -1.17 5.76 -3.40
N ARG A 55 -1.84 6.24 -4.44
CA ARG A 55 -2.57 7.53 -4.45
C ARG A 55 -4.07 7.43 -4.14
N GLY A 56 -4.60 6.21 -3.98
CA GLY A 56 -6.04 6.00 -3.80
C GLY A 56 -6.63 6.81 -2.65
N THR A 57 -6.04 6.71 -1.46
CA THR A 57 -6.49 7.47 -0.29
C THR A 57 -6.33 8.97 -0.48
N LEU A 58 -5.16 9.44 -0.95
CA LEU A 58 -4.90 10.88 -1.16
C LEU A 58 -5.92 11.51 -2.12
N MET A 59 -6.04 10.93 -3.31
CA MET A 59 -6.90 11.49 -4.37
C MET A 59 -8.38 11.21 -4.09
N GLY A 60 -8.68 9.98 -3.63
CA GLY A 60 -10.05 9.58 -3.32
C GLY A 60 -10.63 10.34 -2.13
N ALA A 61 -9.88 10.47 -1.05
CA ALA A 61 -10.33 11.25 0.11
C ALA A 61 -10.54 12.72 -0.25
N GLY A 62 -9.62 13.31 -1.03
CA GLY A 62 -9.77 14.69 -1.50
C GLY A 62 -11.03 14.91 -2.34
N ALA A 63 -11.32 14.01 -3.28
CA ALA A 63 -12.50 14.10 -4.13
C ALA A 63 -13.82 13.89 -3.33
N VAL A 64 -13.85 12.93 -2.40
CA VAL A 64 -15.03 12.71 -1.53
C VAL A 64 -15.25 13.91 -0.62
N ALA A 65 -14.18 14.45 -0.02
CA ALA A 65 -14.28 15.65 0.80
C ALA A 65 -14.82 16.85 0.02
N ASP A 66 -14.36 17.04 -1.21
CA ASP A 66 -14.84 18.12 -2.08
C ASP A 66 -16.33 17.96 -2.44
N ALA A 67 -16.77 16.75 -2.81
CA ALA A 67 -18.18 16.47 -3.05
C ALA A 67 -19.04 16.75 -1.81
N CYS A 68 -18.58 16.35 -0.63
CA CYS A 68 -19.28 16.61 0.63
C CYS A 68 -19.36 18.12 0.92
N ARG A 69 -18.29 18.87 0.70
CA ARG A 69 -18.27 20.33 0.86
C ARG A 69 -19.28 21.01 -0.06
N ILE A 70 -19.29 20.63 -1.35
CA ILE A 70 -20.27 21.16 -2.32
C ILE A 70 -21.72 20.85 -1.88
N ALA A 71 -21.95 19.62 -1.41
CA ALA A 71 -23.28 19.23 -0.90
C ALA A 71 -23.70 20.07 0.30
N LEU A 72 -22.81 20.31 1.26
CA LEU A 72 -23.08 21.13 2.43
C LEU A 72 -23.40 22.57 2.07
N GLU A 73 -22.66 23.16 1.14
CA GLU A 73 -22.88 24.52 0.62
C GLU A 73 -24.26 24.68 -0.06
N ASP A 74 -24.74 23.61 -0.73
CA ASP A 74 -26.06 23.59 -1.38
C ASP A 74 -27.20 23.11 -0.43
N GLY A 75 -26.90 22.80 0.81
CA GLY A 75 -27.88 22.36 1.82
C GLY A 75 -28.26 20.88 1.70
N CYS A 76 -27.43 20.03 1.11
CA CYS A 76 -27.61 18.58 1.01
C CYS A 76 -29.00 18.18 0.46
N LYS A 77 -29.36 18.68 -0.69
CA LYS A 77 -30.68 18.45 -1.32
C LYS A 77 -30.84 16.99 -1.72
N THR A 78 -31.99 16.42 -1.38
CA THR A 78 -32.33 15.04 -1.76
C THR A 78 -32.46 14.88 -3.27
N GLY A 79 -31.88 13.83 -3.84
CA GLY A 79 -31.94 13.50 -5.25
C GLY A 79 -31.03 14.36 -6.14
N VAL A 80 -30.09 15.09 -5.54
CA VAL A 80 -29.07 15.86 -6.26
C VAL A 80 -27.73 15.11 -6.18
N ASP A 81 -27.10 14.94 -7.32
CA ASP A 81 -25.73 14.40 -7.40
C ASP A 81 -24.73 15.56 -7.27
N TYR A 82 -23.77 15.42 -6.36
CA TYR A 82 -22.69 16.37 -6.15
C TYR A 82 -21.37 15.75 -6.61
N LEU A 83 -20.71 16.34 -7.59
CA LEU A 83 -19.45 15.87 -8.14
C LEU A 83 -18.30 16.63 -7.48
N GLY A 84 -17.44 15.89 -6.77
CA GLY A 84 -16.19 16.41 -6.22
C GLY A 84 -15.01 16.04 -7.09
N GLU A 85 -14.06 16.95 -7.21
CA GLU A 85 -12.79 16.74 -7.89
C GLU A 85 -11.62 17.07 -6.95
N TYR A 86 -10.56 16.30 -7.05
CA TYR A 86 -9.32 16.62 -6.37
C TYR A 86 -8.14 16.49 -7.33
N ARG A 87 -7.31 17.52 -7.37
CA ARG A 87 -6.07 17.55 -8.16
C ARG A 87 -4.92 18.04 -7.29
N VAL A 88 -3.78 17.40 -7.46
CA VAL A 88 -2.54 17.87 -6.86
C VAL A 88 -1.97 19.00 -7.71
N ASP A 89 -1.78 20.18 -7.12
CA ASP A 89 -1.34 21.39 -7.80
C ASP A 89 0.12 21.80 -7.50
N TRP A 90 0.80 21.03 -6.64
CA TRP A 90 2.20 21.29 -6.27
C TRP A 90 3.22 20.36 -6.96
N THR A 91 2.79 19.54 -7.93
CA THR A 91 3.68 18.69 -8.72
C THR A 91 3.88 19.24 -10.12
N ASN A 92 5.00 18.86 -10.75
CA ASN A 92 5.35 19.25 -12.10
C ASN A 92 5.52 18.00 -12.98
N SER A 93 5.17 18.11 -14.25
CA SER A 93 5.58 17.13 -15.24
C SER A 93 7.08 17.29 -15.55
N LEU A 94 7.76 16.18 -15.84
CA LEU A 94 9.14 16.21 -16.35
C LEU A 94 9.26 17.03 -17.66
N ASN A 95 8.16 17.17 -18.40
CA ASN A 95 8.13 17.90 -19.67
C ASN A 95 7.83 19.40 -19.51
N ASP A 96 7.58 19.88 -18.29
CA ASP A 96 7.24 21.30 -18.04
C ASP A 96 8.47 22.22 -18.09
N GLY A 97 9.69 21.67 -18.27
CA GLY A 97 10.93 22.43 -18.35
C GLY A 97 11.35 23.08 -17.02
N VAL A 98 10.80 22.62 -15.89
CA VAL A 98 11.18 23.07 -14.55
C VAL A 98 12.54 22.46 -14.17
N GLU A 99 13.48 23.28 -13.69
CA GLU A 99 14.85 22.85 -13.39
C GLU A 99 14.92 21.73 -12.33
N ASN A 100 14.08 21.78 -11.30
CA ASN A 100 13.99 20.75 -10.25
C ASN A 100 12.53 20.37 -10.06
N PRO A 101 11.94 19.54 -10.95
CA PRO A 101 10.52 19.24 -10.90
C PRO A 101 10.15 18.36 -9.69
N ILE A 102 9.06 18.73 -9.02
CA ILE A 102 8.43 17.89 -8.00
C ILE A 102 7.50 16.91 -8.69
N ILE A 103 7.98 15.69 -8.95
CA ILE A 103 7.25 14.69 -9.74
C ILE A 103 6.32 13.80 -8.91
N HIS A 104 6.47 13.81 -7.57
CA HIS A 104 5.64 13.02 -6.66
C HIS A 104 4.89 13.93 -5.69
N SER A 105 3.63 13.58 -5.41
CA SER A 105 2.76 14.36 -4.52
C SER A 105 3.16 14.25 -3.05
N THR A 106 3.71 13.09 -2.64
CA THR A 106 4.10 12.85 -1.25
C THR A 106 5.37 12.01 -1.20
N PHE A 107 6.13 12.17 -0.11
CA PHE A 107 7.31 11.36 0.20
C PHE A 107 7.16 10.83 1.61
N GLY A 108 7.26 9.50 1.77
CA GLY A 108 7.34 8.83 3.06
C GLY A 108 8.75 8.32 3.33
N TYR A 109 9.12 8.23 4.60
CA TYR A 109 10.35 7.60 5.05
C TYR A 109 10.03 6.30 5.76
N ALA A 110 10.90 5.31 5.59
CA ALA A 110 10.72 4.02 6.21
C ALA A 110 12.06 3.47 6.73
N ALA A 111 11.98 2.73 7.84
CA ALA A 111 13.08 1.94 8.37
C ALA A 111 12.56 0.57 8.77
N GLN A 112 13.30 -0.48 8.41
CA GLN A 112 12.99 -1.84 8.85
C GLN A 112 14.17 -2.49 9.53
N VAL A 113 13.89 -3.27 10.57
CA VAL A 113 14.85 -4.13 11.25
C VAL A 113 14.37 -5.56 11.10
N VAL A 114 15.23 -6.42 10.57
CA VAL A 114 14.97 -7.85 10.45
C VAL A 114 15.76 -8.56 11.54
N VAL A 115 15.07 -9.36 12.33
CA VAL A 115 15.64 -10.22 13.36
C VAL A 115 15.68 -11.63 12.81
N LEU A 116 16.86 -12.26 12.86
CA LEU A 116 17.03 -13.65 12.48
C LEU A 116 17.14 -14.52 13.74
N ASP A 117 16.61 -15.72 13.63
CA ASP A 117 16.93 -16.78 14.58
C ASP A 117 18.45 -17.05 14.56
N PRO A 118 19.13 -17.02 15.69
CA PRO A 118 20.59 -17.11 15.75
C PRO A 118 21.15 -18.48 15.34
N ASP A 119 20.35 -19.53 15.44
CA ASP A 119 20.78 -20.90 15.14
C ASP A 119 20.47 -21.29 13.69
N SER A 120 19.28 -20.96 13.20
CA SER A 120 18.83 -21.32 11.84
C SER A 120 19.13 -20.25 10.78
N GLY A 121 19.23 -18.97 11.18
CA GLY A 121 19.33 -17.84 10.26
C GLY A 121 18.02 -17.49 9.56
N GLU A 122 16.91 -18.12 9.94
CA GLU A 122 15.58 -17.79 9.42
C GLU A 122 15.07 -16.46 9.99
N VAL A 123 14.17 -15.81 9.26
CA VAL A 123 13.56 -14.55 9.72
C VAL A 123 12.54 -14.83 10.80
N ASP A 124 12.79 -14.36 12.02
CA ASP A 124 11.91 -14.50 13.18
C ASP A 124 10.94 -13.31 13.28
N GLU A 125 11.44 -12.09 13.12
CA GLU A 125 10.63 -10.88 13.25
C GLU A 125 11.08 -9.79 12.28
N VAL A 126 10.11 -9.01 11.79
CA VAL A 126 10.37 -7.75 11.08
C VAL A 126 9.71 -6.60 11.82
N ILE A 127 10.51 -5.63 12.26
CA ILE A 127 10.03 -4.38 12.85
C ILE A 127 10.02 -3.34 11.74
N ALA A 128 8.83 -2.84 11.38
CA ALA A 128 8.61 -2.01 10.20
C ALA A 128 8.05 -0.63 10.59
N ALA A 129 8.91 0.39 10.65
CA ALA A 129 8.51 1.77 10.91
C ALA A 129 8.32 2.54 9.61
N HIS A 130 7.12 3.07 9.37
CA HIS A 130 6.74 3.74 8.13
C HIS A 130 6.03 5.06 8.38
N ASP A 131 6.48 6.10 7.71
CA ASP A 131 5.81 7.39 7.66
C ASP A 131 4.62 7.34 6.69
N VAL A 132 3.44 7.36 7.25
CA VAL A 132 2.16 7.25 6.54
C VAL A 132 1.43 8.60 6.38
N GLY A 133 2.09 9.70 6.77
CA GLY A 133 1.41 10.97 6.94
C GLY A 133 0.44 10.87 8.11
N ARG A 134 -0.81 11.27 7.93
CA ARG A 134 -1.88 10.96 8.88
C ARG A 134 -2.54 9.63 8.51
N ALA A 135 -2.60 8.69 9.42
CA ALA A 135 -3.30 7.43 9.25
C ALA A 135 -4.82 7.64 9.34
N VAL A 136 -5.51 7.68 8.20
CA VAL A 136 -6.98 7.80 8.17
C VAL A 136 -7.64 6.59 8.80
N ASN A 137 -7.07 5.41 8.56
CA ASN A 137 -7.44 4.17 9.22
C ASN A 137 -6.18 3.42 9.62
N PRO A 138 -5.75 3.47 10.89
CA PRO A 138 -4.52 2.82 11.35
C PRO A 138 -4.49 1.32 11.07
N ILE A 139 -5.59 0.60 11.30
CA ILE A 139 -5.65 -0.86 11.07
C ILE A 139 -5.44 -1.20 9.59
N LEU A 140 -6.03 -0.44 8.68
CA LEU A 140 -5.81 -0.64 7.24
C LEU A 140 -4.38 -0.28 6.84
N CYS A 141 -3.77 0.76 7.44
CA CYS A 141 -2.37 1.11 7.21
C CYS A 141 -1.43 -0.01 7.69
N GLU A 142 -1.66 -0.56 8.88
CA GLU A 142 -0.91 -1.72 9.40
C GLU A 142 -1.00 -2.90 8.45
N GLY A 143 -2.22 -3.30 8.04
CA GLY A 143 -2.42 -4.39 7.09
C GLY A 143 -1.75 -4.18 5.73
N GLN A 144 -1.68 -2.92 5.24
CA GLN A 144 -0.92 -2.60 4.01
C GLN A 144 0.59 -2.81 4.21
N VAL A 145 1.13 -2.38 5.34
CA VAL A 145 2.56 -2.56 5.65
C VAL A 145 2.90 -4.04 5.85
N GLU A 146 2.08 -4.79 6.59
CA GLU A 146 2.25 -6.25 6.76
C GLU A 146 2.25 -6.99 5.41
N GLY A 147 1.28 -6.70 4.54
CA GLY A 147 1.20 -7.28 3.20
C GLY A 147 2.40 -6.90 2.32
N ALA A 148 2.90 -5.68 2.44
CA ALA A 148 4.07 -5.22 1.70
C ALA A 148 5.37 -5.86 2.24
N VAL A 149 5.50 -6.06 3.55
CA VAL A 149 6.62 -6.81 4.15
C VAL A 149 6.60 -8.26 3.66
N HIS A 150 5.42 -8.91 3.63
CA HIS A 150 5.28 -10.25 3.07
C HIS A 150 5.80 -10.34 1.63
N MET A 151 5.37 -9.42 0.78
CA MET A 151 5.84 -9.33 -0.60
C MET A 151 7.35 -9.07 -0.66
N GLY A 152 7.86 -8.19 0.18
CA GLY A 152 9.28 -7.85 0.27
C GLY A 152 10.17 -9.01 0.73
N LEU A 153 9.68 -9.83 1.67
CA LEU A 153 10.37 -11.05 2.12
C LEU A 153 10.40 -12.10 1.00
N GLY A 154 9.28 -12.34 0.32
CA GLY A 154 9.23 -13.24 -0.82
C GLY A 154 10.21 -12.81 -1.92
N TYR A 155 10.19 -11.54 -2.30
CA TYR A 155 11.12 -10.97 -3.26
C TYR A 155 12.60 -11.08 -2.83
N ALA A 156 12.86 -10.89 -1.54
CA ALA A 156 14.21 -10.97 -1.00
C ALA A 156 14.75 -12.40 -0.95
N LEU A 157 13.93 -13.38 -0.62
CA LEU A 157 14.39 -14.69 -0.17
C LEU A 157 14.04 -15.84 -1.12
N THR A 158 12.81 -15.89 -1.66
CA THR A 158 12.29 -17.12 -2.25
C THR A 158 11.70 -16.97 -3.64
N GLU A 159 11.21 -15.78 -4.01
CA GLU A 159 10.54 -15.61 -5.29
C GLU A 159 11.51 -15.59 -6.46
N GLY A 160 11.18 -16.39 -7.48
CA GLY A 160 11.93 -16.44 -8.72
C GLY A 160 11.01 -16.63 -9.92
N PHE A 161 11.42 -16.10 -11.06
CA PHE A 161 10.73 -16.28 -12.33
C PHE A 161 11.69 -16.88 -13.37
N PRO A 162 12.05 -18.18 -13.21
CA PRO A 162 12.98 -18.82 -14.12
C PRO A 162 12.37 -18.96 -15.52
N VAL A 163 13.19 -18.70 -16.53
CA VAL A 163 12.83 -18.88 -17.93
C VAL A 163 13.78 -19.90 -18.58
N ASP A 164 13.31 -20.62 -19.59
CA ASP A 164 14.10 -21.53 -20.37
C ASP A 164 14.99 -20.79 -21.42
N GLU A 165 15.72 -21.54 -22.23
CA GLU A 165 16.59 -21.03 -23.30
C GLU A 165 15.83 -20.21 -24.38
N ASN A 166 14.51 -20.39 -24.49
CA ASN A 166 13.65 -19.69 -25.41
C ASN A 166 12.89 -18.53 -24.75
N SER A 167 13.24 -18.17 -23.51
CA SER A 167 12.57 -17.15 -22.69
C SER A 167 11.13 -17.48 -22.31
N TYR A 168 10.73 -18.75 -22.30
CA TYR A 168 9.42 -19.17 -21.76
C TYR A 168 9.53 -19.45 -20.26
N PRO A 169 8.49 -19.08 -19.47
CA PRO A 169 8.46 -19.37 -18.05
C PRO A 169 8.54 -20.88 -17.77
N VAL A 170 9.50 -21.31 -16.97
CA VAL A 170 9.61 -22.71 -16.50
C VAL A 170 8.47 -23.04 -15.56
N ASN A 171 8.08 -22.07 -14.72
CA ASN A 171 6.95 -22.18 -13.80
C ASN A 171 5.87 -21.17 -14.19
N ASN A 172 4.64 -21.68 -14.39
CA ASN A 172 3.50 -20.88 -14.83
C ASN A 172 2.34 -20.85 -13.79
N THR A 173 2.62 -21.23 -12.55
CA THR A 173 1.64 -21.19 -11.47
C THR A 173 2.24 -20.48 -10.25
N LEU A 174 1.46 -19.63 -9.59
CA LEU A 174 1.89 -18.87 -8.41
C LEU A 174 2.46 -19.77 -7.31
N ARG A 175 1.92 -20.97 -7.14
CA ARG A 175 2.40 -21.95 -6.15
C ARG A 175 3.86 -22.36 -6.33
N LYS A 176 4.40 -22.23 -7.54
CA LYS A 176 5.77 -22.64 -7.90
C LYS A 176 6.74 -21.48 -8.03
N LEU A 177 6.30 -20.26 -7.74
CA LEU A 177 7.12 -19.06 -7.85
C LEU A 177 7.83 -18.68 -6.55
N GLY A 178 7.69 -19.48 -5.48
CA GLY A 178 8.34 -19.22 -4.19
C GLY A 178 7.63 -18.19 -3.31
N ILE A 179 6.35 -17.89 -3.58
CA ILE A 179 5.57 -16.98 -2.74
C ILE A 179 5.43 -17.59 -1.34
N ILE A 180 5.84 -16.85 -0.31
CA ILE A 180 5.76 -17.26 1.08
C ILE A 180 4.31 -17.51 1.46
N ARG A 181 4.03 -18.66 2.07
CA ARG A 181 2.67 -18.99 2.54
C ARG A 181 2.37 -18.23 3.85
N PRO A 182 1.08 -17.96 4.15
CA PRO A 182 0.71 -17.29 5.40
C PRO A 182 1.26 -17.96 6.66
N SER A 183 1.38 -19.30 6.66
CA SER A 183 1.99 -20.06 7.76
C SER A 183 3.50 -19.86 7.89
N GLY A 184 4.17 -19.40 6.85
CA GLY A 184 5.60 -19.09 6.81
C GLY A 184 5.93 -17.63 7.09
N MET A 185 4.93 -16.80 7.39
CA MET A 185 5.19 -15.40 7.71
C MET A 185 5.81 -15.26 9.11
N PRO A 186 6.93 -14.56 9.23
CA PRO A 186 7.45 -14.16 10.52
C PRO A 186 6.51 -13.16 11.19
N LYS A 187 6.75 -12.90 12.47
CA LYS A 187 6.08 -11.81 13.17
C LYS A 187 6.43 -10.46 12.52
N VAL A 188 5.42 -9.63 12.29
CA VAL A 188 5.61 -8.25 11.81
C VAL A 188 5.11 -7.28 12.87
N ASP A 189 6.01 -6.40 13.36
CA ASP A 189 5.69 -5.31 14.29
C ASP A 189 5.66 -4.00 13.50
N VAL A 190 4.47 -3.54 13.17
CA VAL A 190 4.28 -2.30 12.40
C VAL A 190 4.28 -1.08 13.32
N ARG A 191 5.09 -0.08 12.98
CA ARG A 191 5.18 1.20 13.67
C ARG A 191 4.77 2.32 12.72
N LEU A 192 3.54 2.80 12.83
CA LEU A 192 3.08 3.94 12.06
C LEU A 192 3.70 5.23 12.60
N VAL A 193 4.39 5.95 11.73
CA VAL A 193 4.92 7.29 12.00
C VAL A 193 4.04 8.29 11.28
N GLU A 194 3.48 9.23 12.01
CA GLU A 194 2.60 10.26 11.45
C GLU A 194 3.37 11.57 11.27
N SER A 195 3.83 11.82 10.04
CA SER A 195 4.40 13.10 9.62
C SER A 195 3.52 13.68 8.50
N PRO A 196 2.51 14.49 8.84
CA PRO A 196 1.49 14.92 7.89
C PRO A 196 2.07 15.66 6.69
N GLN A 197 1.53 15.38 5.50
CA GLN A 197 1.83 16.15 4.28
C GLN A 197 1.04 17.47 4.30
N PRO A 198 1.70 18.64 4.37
CA PRO A 198 1.00 19.91 4.61
C PRO A 198 -0.06 20.28 3.57
N ASN A 199 0.17 19.93 2.30
CA ASN A 199 -0.71 20.28 1.19
C ASN A 199 -1.74 19.20 0.87
N ALA A 200 -1.66 18.03 1.52
CA ALA A 200 -2.58 16.93 1.27
C ALA A 200 -3.83 17.02 2.15
N PRO A 201 -5.01 16.60 1.65
CA PRO A 201 -6.19 16.46 2.48
C PRO A 201 -5.87 15.62 3.71
N TYR A 202 -6.27 16.09 4.88
CA TYR A 202 -6.00 15.45 6.20
C TYR A 202 -4.52 15.16 6.52
N GLY A 203 -3.57 15.63 5.70
CA GLY A 203 -2.16 15.33 5.87
C GLY A 203 -1.74 13.92 5.41
N ILE A 204 -2.51 13.31 4.53
CA ILE A 204 -2.34 11.92 4.04
C ILE A 204 -1.06 11.78 3.19
N LYS A 205 -0.43 10.61 3.29
CA LYS A 205 0.58 10.11 2.35
C LYS A 205 0.15 8.76 1.77
N GLY A 206 0.81 8.32 0.69
CA GLY A 206 0.60 6.99 0.13
C GLY A 206 1.21 5.90 1.02
N VAL A 207 0.50 4.79 1.22
CA VAL A 207 0.94 3.67 2.09
C VAL A 207 1.04 2.34 1.33
N GLY A 208 0.36 2.21 0.19
CA GLY A 208 0.21 0.91 -0.49
C GLY A 208 1.51 0.23 -0.91
N GLU A 209 2.57 0.97 -1.26
CA GLU A 209 3.81 0.41 -1.82
C GLU A 209 5.04 0.66 -0.95
N ILE A 210 4.99 1.61 -0.03
CA ILE A 210 6.17 2.01 0.77
C ILE A 210 6.69 0.89 1.67
N GLY A 211 5.81 -0.02 2.12
CA GLY A 211 6.16 -1.11 3.03
C GLY A 211 7.17 -2.09 2.44
N LEU A 212 7.18 -2.29 1.13
CA LEU A 212 8.07 -3.23 0.45
C LEU A 212 9.50 -2.69 0.29
N VAL A 213 9.66 -1.40 0.08
CA VAL A 213 10.91 -0.77 -0.40
C VAL A 213 12.14 -1.11 0.47
N PRO A 214 12.11 -1.03 1.81
CA PRO A 214 13.30 -1.29 2.62
C PRO A 214 13.54 -2.78 2.89
N THR A 215 12.60 -3.69 2.63
CA THR A 215 12.61 -5.07 3.12
C THR A 215 13.83 -5.86 2.62
N ALA A 216 14.07 -5.87 1.31
CA ALA A 216 15.19 -6.65 0.77
C ALA A 216 16.55 -6.18 1.30
N GLY A 217 16.75 -4.87 1.44
CA GLY A 217 17.95 -4.30 2.02
C GLY A 217 18.11 -4.65 3.51
N ALA A 218 17.01 -4.64 4.26
CA ALA A 218 17.01 -5.02 5.68
C ALA A 218 17.33 -6.52 5.87
N VAL A 219 16.76 -7.39 5.03
CA VAL A 219 17.08 -8.83 5.03
C VAL A 219 18.55 -9.05 4.69
N ALA A 220 19.08 -8.42 3.65
CA ALA A 220 20.48 -8.55 3.26
C ALA A 220 21.44 -8.11 4.39
N ALA A 221 21.10 -7.01 5.08
CA ALA A 221 21.87 -6.52 6.22
C ALA A 221 21.83 -7.49 7.41
N ALA A 222 20.67 -8.08 7.71
CA ALA A 222 20.51 -9.06 8.77
C ALA A 222 21.31 -10.33 8.48
N MET A 223 21.20 -10.89 7.27
CA MET A 223 21.98 -12.06 6.84
C MET A 223 23.48 -11.80 6.91
N LYS A 224 23.93 -10.63 6.43
CA LYS A 224 25.32 -10.21 6.56
C LYS A 224 25.81 -10.16 8.01
N SER A 225 24.97 -9.72 8.94
CA SER A 225 25.29 -9.68 10.35
C SER A 225 25.36 -11.08 10.97
N HIS A 226 24.60 -12.02 10.45
CA HIS A 226 24.52 -13.40 10.93
C HIS A 226 25.74 -14.25 10.48
N ASP A 227 26.04 -14.27 9.18
CA ASP A 227 27.07 -15.17 8.61
C ASP A 227 28.33 -14.47 8.08
N GLY A 228 28.32 -13.15 8.00
CA GLY A 228 29.45 -12.39 7.50
C GLY A 228 29.48 -12.17 5.98
N ASP A 229 28.59 -12.81 5.22
CA ASP A 229 28.65 -12.80 3.74
C ASP A 229 27.77 -11.72 3.13
N TRP A 230 28.31 -10.95 2.20
CA TRP A 230 27.54 -10.00 1.41
C TRP A 230 26.82 -10.69 0.25
N ARG A 231 25.53 -10.42 0.15
CA ARG A 231 24.67 -10.83 -0.96
C ARG A 231 24.20 -9.62 -1.73
N ASN A 232 24.35 -9.63 -3.04
CA ASN A 232 23.98 -8.52 -3.93
C ASN A 232 23.13 -8.97 -5.12
N THR A 233 22.63 -10.20 -5.08
CA THR A 233 21.75 -10.78 -6.10
C THR A 233 20.52 -11.35 -5.39
N LEU A 234 19.35 -11.12 -5.95
CA LEU A 234 18.08 -11.67 -5.46
C LEU A 234 17.69 -12.93 -6.24
N PRO A 235 17.06 -13.89 -5.60
CA PRO A 235 16.83 -13.97 -4.16
C PRO A 235 18.12 -14.18 -3.36
N LEU A 236 18.14 -13.75 -2.08
CA LEU A 236 19.33 -13.79 -1.21
C LEU A 236 19.62 -15.19 -0.65
N ALA A 237 18.57 -16.00 -0.50
CA ALA A 237 18.70 -17.38 -0.03
C ALA A 237 19.33 -18.28 -1.12
N ASP A 238 20.09 -19.29 -0.71
CA ASP A 238 20.59 -20.31 -1.62
C ASP A 238 19.47 -21.24 -2.12
N GLU A 239 19.76 -22.06 -3.14
CA GLU A 239 18.76 -22.93 -3.76
C GLU A 239 18.13 -23.92 -2.76
N ASN A 240 18.89 -24.43 -1.78
CA ASN A 240 18.39 -25.36 -0.77
C ASN A 240 17.46 -24.64 0.21
N GLN A 241 17.81 -23.43 0.62
CA GLN A 241 16.98 -22.59 1.48
C GLN A 241 15.69 -22.16 0.75
N GLN A 242 15.80 -21.81 -0.54
CA GLN A 242 14.63 -21.47 -1.36
C GLN A 242 13.65 -22.64 -1.49
N GLU A 243 14.16 -23.88 -1.70
CA GLU A 243 13.31 -25.06 -1.76
C GLU A 243 12.66 -25.38 -0.40
N GLN A 244 13.38 -25.22 0.69
CA GLN A 244 12.86 -25.42 2.04
C GLN A 244 11.72 -24.44 2.33
N TRP A 245 11.90 -23.17 2.05
CA TRP A 245 10.89 -22.13 2.30
C TRP A 245 9.68 -22.23 1.36
N ALA A 246 9.91 -22.57 0.10
CA ALA A 246 8.82 -22.77 -0.87
C ALA A 246 7.95 -23.99 -0.54
N ASN A 247 8.53 -25.00 0.09
CA ASN A 247 7.86 -26.26 0.46
C ASN A 247 7.40 -26.30 1.93
N TRP A 248 7.70 -25.29 2.73
CA TRP A 248 7.31 -25.25 4.13
C TRP A 248 5.79 -25.32 4.26
N ASP A 249 5.30 -26.38 4.89
CA ASP A 249 3.87 -26.66 5.07
C ASP A 249 3.36 -26.29 6.48
N GLY A 250 4.22 -25.71 7.30
CA GLY A 250 3.87 -25.28 8.64
C GLY A 250 3.92 -26.41 9.68
N SER A 251 4.63 -27.52 9.39
CA SER A 251 4.78 -28.64 10.35
C SER A 251 5.98 -28.47 11.26
#